data_815d188642b1e6a4b2b06cf9fb9a1946
#
_entry.id   815d188642b1e6a4b2b06cf9fb9a1946
#
_cell.length_a   1.000
_cell.length_b   1.000
_cell.length_c   1.000
_cell.angle_alpha   90.00
_cell.angle_beta   90.00
_cell.angle_gamma   90.00
#
_symmetry.space_group_name_H-M   'P 1'
#
loop_
_entity.id
_entity.type
_entity.pdbx_description
1 polymer ?
#
loop_
_entity_poly.entity_id
_entity_poly.type
_entity_poly.pdbx_seq_one_letter_code
_entity_poly.pdbx_strand_id
1 'polypeptide(L)'
;MAELGDYKINYEPLFGPLQLIDVGEAIKRADHPWYNQTLIEVGGVLLRLGVFAGGEYHWHKHQEQDEFFYVIDGRLRIELEGRDPVELAAGMAFSVPRGMLHRPVALEPTQVLMIEESGVAVTGD
;
A
#
# COMPACT_ATOMS: atom_id res chain seq x y z
N MET A 1 14.76 -5.69 7.20
CA MET A 1 13.56 -4.94 7.61
C MET A 1 13.72 -3.47 7.26
N ALA A 2 12.65 -2.83 6.81
CA ALA A 2 12.70 -1.41 6.47
C ALA A 2 12.93 -0.54 7.71
N GLU A 3 13.70 0.53 7.55
CA GLU A 3 13.97 1.50 8.60
C GLU A 3 13.13 2.75 8.40
N LEU A 4 13.01 3.58 9.44
CA LEU A 4 12.16 4.78 9.40
C LEU A 4 12.44 5.69 8.21
N GLY A 5 13.74 5.91 7.88
CA GLY A 5 14.13 6.73 6.74
C GLY A 5 13.78 6.16 5.37
N ASP A 6 13.39 4.88 5.29
CA ASP A 6 12.99 4.23 4.05
C ASP A 6 11.54 4.53 3.69
N TYR A 7 10.74 4.99 4.65
CA TYR A 7 9.32 5.26 4.47
C TYR A 7 9.10 6.70 4.06
N LYS A 8 8.31 6.89 3.01
CA LYS A 8 7.76 8.20 2.66
C LYS A 8 6.26 8.04 2.46
N ILE A 9 5.49 8.55 3.40
CA ILE A 9 4.03 8.38 3.41
C ILE A 9 3.40 9.75 3.25
N ASN A 10 2.75 9.96 2.10
CA ASN A 10 2.10 11.22 1.75
C ASN A 10 0.58 11.01 1.76
N TYR A 11 -0.10 11.65 2.68
CA TYR A 11 -1.55 11.53 2.82
C TYR A 11 -2.32 12.48 1.92
N GLU A 12 -1.72 13.62 1.55
CA GLU A 12 -2.38 14.61 0.70
C GLU A 12 -2.64 14.05 -0.69
N PRO A 13 -3.88 14.09 -1.20
CA PRO A 13 -4.17 13.60 -2.54
C PRO A 13 -3.43 14.41 -3.62
N LEU A 14 -2.86 13.71 -4.61
CA LEU A 14 -2.24 14.36 -5.77
C LEU A 14 -3.29 14.89 -6.74
N PHE A 15 -4.45 14.26 -6.79
CA PHE A 15 -5.49 14.53 -7.79
C PHE A 15 -6.83 14.79 -7.11
N GLY A 16 -7.66 15.57 -7.78
CA GLY A 16 -9.04 15.83 -7.37
C GLY A 16 -10.03 15.40 -8.45
N PRO A 17 -11.34 15.65 -8.21
CA PRO A 17 -12.37 15.32 -9.20
C PRO A 17 -12.09 15.99 -10.55
N LEU A 18 -12.49 15.34 -11.63
CA LEU A 18 -12.35 15.81 -13.01
C LEU A 18 -10.90 15.89 -13.51
N GLN A 19 -9.94 15.36 -12.74
CA GLN A 19 -8.55 15.27 -13.17
C GLN A 19 -8.25 13.85 -13.64
N LEU A 20 -7.54 13.74 -14.76
CA LEU A 20 -7.05 12.43 -15.23
C LEU A 20 -5.89 12.00 -14.33
N ILE A 21 -5.97 10.77 -13.85
CA ILE A 21 -4.90 10.18 -13.05
C ILE A 21 -4.08 9.25 -13.95
N ASP A 22 -2.83 9.62 -14.18
CA ASP A 22 -1.88 8.75 -14.87
C ASP A 22 -1.04 8.05 -13.79
N VAL A 23 -1.39 6.80 -13.51
CA VAL A 23 -0.72 6.03 -12.46
C VAL A 23 0.74 5.78 -12.81
N GLY A 24 1.04 5.54 -14.08
CA GLY A 24 2.42 5.34 -14.54
C GLY A 24 3.30 6.56 -14.27
N GLU A 25 2.76 7.76 -14.48
CA GLU A 25 3.49 8.99 -14.17
C GLU A 25 3.63 9.19 -12.66
N ALA A 26 2.61 8.84 -11.89
CA ALA A 26 2.68 8.92 -10.43
C ALA A 26 3.76 8.00 -9.86
N ILE A 27 3.92 6.80 -10.42
CA ILE A 27 4.96 5.85 -10.01
C ILE A 27 6.35 6.46 -10.13
N LYS A 28 6.59 7.27 -11.15
CA LYS A 28 7.91 7.89 -11.39
C LYS A 28 8.31 8.90 -10.30
N ARG A 29 7.39 9.32 -9.47
CA ARG A 29 7.68 10.24 -8.36
C ARG A 29 8.30 9.56 -7.16
N ALA A 30 8.30 8.22 -7.12
CA ALA A 30 8.83 7.48 -5.98
C ALA A 30 10.32 7.76 -5.79
N ASP A 31 10.68 8.16 -4.58
CA ASP A 31 12.03 8.58 -4.23
C ASP A 31 12.51 7.95 -2.92
N HIS A 32 11.79 6.97 -2.40
CA HIS A 32 12.13 6.22 -1.18
C HIS A 32 11.84 4.73 -1.39
N PRO A 33 12.55 3.84 -0.67
CA PRO A 33 12.31 2.39 -0.80
C PRO A 33 10.88 1.95 -0.52
N TRP A 34 10.18 2.64 0.40
CA TRP A 34 8.77 2.40 0.72
C TRP A 34 7.98 3.69 0.53
N TYR A 35 7.69 3.97 -0.73
CA TYR A 35 6.95 5.17 -1.13
C TYR A 35 5.45 4.87 -1.12
N ASN A 36 4.66 5.74 -0.49
CA ASN A 36 3.22 5.56 -0.31
C ASN A 36 2.55 6.92 -0.49
N GLN A 37 1.68 7.04 -1.47
CA GLN A 37 1.09 8.31 -1.86
C GLN A 37 -0.41 8.16 -2.08
N THR A 38 -1.21 9.01 -1.45
CA THR A 38 -2.63 9.11 -1.79
C THR A 38 -2.77 9.73 -3.18
N LEU A 39 -3.46 9.02 -4.07
CA LEU A 39 -3.76 9.54 -5.41
C LEU A 39 -5.00 10.41 -5.38
N ILE A 40 -6.08 9.92 -4.78
CA ILE A 40 -7.35 10.62 -4.73
C ILE A 40 -8.18 10.10 -3.55
N GLU A 41 -9.06 10.93 -3.05
CA GLU A 41 -10.11 10.52 -2.10
C GLU A 41 -11.45 10.50 -2.83
N VAL A 42 -12.17 9.39 -2.72
CA VAL A 42 -13.47 9.22 -3.36
C VAL A 42 -14.46 8.78 -2.28
N GLY A 43 -15.36 9.68 -1.89
CA GLY A 43 -16.43 9.36 -0.93
C GLY A 43 -15.94 8.81 0.41
N GLY A 44 -14.89 9.39 0.97
CA GLY A 44 -14.34 8.94 2.25
C GLY A 44 -13.40 7.73 2.13
N VAL A 45 -13.08 7.30 0.92
CA VAL A 45 -12.16 6.21 0.65
C VAL A 45 -10.93 6.76 -0.06
N LEU A 46 -9.75 6.32 0.38
CA LEU A 46 -8.49 6.72 -0.22
C LEU A 46 -8.02 5.67 -1.22
N LEU A 47 -7.71 6.11 -2.43
CA LEU A 47 -6.94 5.31 -3.39
C LEU A 47 -5.48 5.71 -3.25
N ARG A 48 -4.65 4.77 -2.83
CA ARG A 48 -3.24 5.02 -2.54
C ARG A 48 -2.36 4.19 -3.47
N LEU A 49 -1.20 4.75 -3.77
CA LEU A 49 -0.18 4.10 -4.58
C LEU A 49 1.00 3.73 -3.69
N GLY A 50 1.39 2.46 -3.70
CA GLY A 50 2.62 1.99 -3.09
C GLY A 50 3.66 1.67 -4.15
N VAL A 51 4.87 2.19 -3.99
CA VAL A 51 6.00 1.84 -4.85
C VAL A 51 7.10 1.35 -3.93
N PHE A 52 7.34 0.05 -3.95
CA PHE A 52 8.22 -0.63 -3.01
C PHE A 52 9.45 -1.15 -3.73
N ALA A 53 10.63 -0.77 -3.27
CA ALA A 53 11.88 -1.20 -3.89
C ALA A 53 12.17 -2.68 -3.64
N GLY A 54 11.75 -3.19 -2.47
CA GLY A 54 11.96 -4.58 -2.06
C GLY A 54 12.14 -4.68 -0.56
N GLY A 55 12.00 -5.88 -0.02
CA GLY A 55 12.22 -6.14 1.39
C GLY A 55 10.95 -6.17 2.21
N GLU A 56 11.11 -6.11 3.51
CA GLU A 56 10.05 -6.32 4.49
C GLU A 56 9.60 -5.01 5.12
N TYR A 57 8.28 -4.80 5.11
CA TYR A 57 7.66 -3.75 5.92
C TYR A 57 7.60 -4.23 7.37
N HIS A 58 7.26 -3.37 8.32
CA HIS A 58 7.09 -3.82 9.70
C HIS A 58 5.73 -4.48 9.92
N TRP A 59 5.64 -5.36 10.91
CA TRP A 59 4.38 -5.95 11.35
C TRP A 59 3.48 -4.86 11.92
N HIS A 60 2.22 -4.81 11.46
CA HIS A 60 1.25 -3.82 11.95
C HIS A 60 -0.18 -4.30 11.71
N LYS A 61 -1.13 -3.57 12.26
CA LYS A 61 -2.55 -3.79 12.02
C LYS A 61 -3.29 -2.47 12.01
N HIS A 62 -4.47 -2.48 11.43
CA HIS A 62 -5.41 -1.36 11.48
C HIS A 62 -6.61 -1.80 12.31
N GLN A 63 -6.90 -1.10 13.40
CA GLN A 63 -7.93 -1.53 14.36
C GLN A 63 -9.34 -1.47 13.76
N GLU A 64 -9.60 -0.48 12.91
CA GLU A 64 -10.95 -0.19 12.45
C GLU A 64 -11.13 -0.19 10.94
N GLN A 65 -10.05 -0.37 10.16
CA GLN A 65 -10.10 -0.33 8.71
C GLN A 65 -9.61 -1.65 8.11
N ASP A 66 -10.30 -2.07 7.05
CA ASP A 66 -9.79 -3.12 6.17
C ASP A 66 -8.77 -2.48 5.24
N GLU A 67 -7.80 -3.27 4.76
CA GLU A 67 -6.81 -2.78 3.81
C GLU A 67 -6.80 -3.67 2.57
N PHE A 68 -7.00 -3.05 1.40
CA PHE A 68 -7.06 -3.76 0.13
C PHE A 68 -5.79 -3.49 -0.68
N PHE A 69 -5.23 -4.55 -1.26
CA PHE A 69 -4.05 -4.48 -2.12
C PHE A 69 -4.36 -5.02 -3.50
N TYR A 70 -3.94 -4.32 -4.53
CA TYR A 70 -3.97 -4.77 -5.92
C TYR A 70 -2.58 -4.56 -6.51
N VAL A 71 -1.91 -5.64 -6.95
CA VAL A 71 -0.56 -5.54 -7.51
C VAL A 71 -0.64 -5.14 -8.98
N ILE A 72 0.00 -4.01 -9.30
CA ILE A 72 0.12 -3.54 -10.68
C ILE A 72 1.23 -4.31 -11.38
N ASP A 73 2.39 -4.38 -10.72
CA ASP A 73 3.57 -5.05 -11.24
C ASP A 73 4.44 -5.51 -10.07
N GLY A 74 5.18 -6.59 -10.27
CA GLY A 74 6.04 -7.16 -9.24
C GLY A 74 5.38 -8.31 -8.50
N ARG A 75 5.85 -8.58 -7.28
CA ARG A 75 5.34 -9.65 -6.43
C ARG A 75 5.33 -9.20 -4.98
N LEU A 76 4.16 -9.29 -4.36
CA LEU A 76 3.96 -8.91 -2.97
C LEU A 76 3.52 -10.14 -2.18
N ARG A 77 4.23 -10.45 -1.10
CA ARG A 77 3.77 -11.45 -0.14
C ARG A 77 3.19 -10.73 1.06
N ILE A 78 1.98 -11.10 1.44
CA ILE A 78 1.35 -10.57 2.65
C ILE A 78 1.44 -11.66 3.71
N GLU A 79 2.23 -11.42 4.74
CA GLU A 79 2.38 -12.31 5.88
C GLU A 79 1.30 -11.99 6.90
N LEU A 80 0.66 -13.03 7.41
CA LEU A 80 -0.52 -12.91 8.26
C LEU A 80 -0.28 -13.68 9.55
N GLU A 81 -0.59 -13.08 10.70
CA GLU A 81 -0.44 -13.77 11.96
C GLU A 81 -1.36 -15.00 12.03
N GLY A 82 -0.77 -16.14 12.34
CA GLY A 82 -1.50 -17.38 12.55
C GLY A 82 -2.05 -18.05 11.29
N ARG A 83 -1.62 -17.60 10.11
CA ARG A 83 -2.07 -18.16 8.83
C ARG A 83 -0.91 -18.21 7.83
N ASP A 84 -1.09 -18.99 6.78
CA ASP A 84 -0.14 -19.02 5.68
C ASP A 84 -0.10 -17.66 4.97
N PRO A 85 1.06 -17.23 4.51
CA PRO A 85 1.17 -15.98 3.74
C PRO A 85 0.47 -16.13 2.38
N VAL A 86 0.09 -14.99 1.82
CA VAL A 86 -0.53 -14.92 0.50
C VAL A 86 0.41 -14.17 -0.43
N GLU A 87 0.71 -14.76 -1.59
CA GLU A 87 1.54 -14.11 -2.61
C GLU A 87 0.67 -13.57 -3.73
N LEU A 88 0.89 -12.30 -4.09
CA LEU A 88 0.19 -11.61 -5.16
C LEU A 88 1.16 -11.31 -6.29
N ALA A 89 0.85 -11.79 -7.49
CA ALA A 89 1.52 -11.39 -8.72
C ALA A 89 0.72 -10.25 -9.37
N ALA A 90 1.25 -9.67 -10.44
CA ALA A 90 0.57 -8.61 -11.19
C ALA A 90 -0.86 -9.01 -11.55
N GLY A 91 -1.81 -8.13 -11.28
CA GLY A 91 -3.22 -8.37 -11.55
C GLY A 91 -3.97 -9.10 -10.44
N MET A 92 -3.29 -9.46 -9.35
CA MET A 92 -3.93 -10.13 -8.21
C MET A 92 -4.20 -9.15 -7.08
N ALA A 93 -5.22 -9.45 -6.28
CA ALA A 93 -5.67 -8.59 -5.20
C ALA A 93 -6.01 -9.39 -3.96
N PHE A 94 -5.94 -8.73 -2.80
CA PHE A 94 -6.24 -9.36 -1.52
C PHE A 94 -6.63 -8.30 -0.50
N SER A 95 -7.59 -8.61 0.35
CA SER A 95 -8.02 -7.71 1.42
C SER A 95 -7.62 -8.28 2.77
N VAL A 96 -6.93 -7.47 3.57
CA VAL A 96 -6.60 -7.79 4.95
C VAL A 96 -7.68 -7.18 5.85
N PRO A 97 -8.41 -7.99 6.63
CA PRO A 97 -9.46 -7.47 7.49
C PRO A 97 -8.89 -6.67 8.65
N ARG A 98 -9.71 -5.75 9.17
CA ARG A 98 -9.36 -4.98 10.38
C ARG A 98 -8.96 -5.90 11.52
N GLY A 99 -8.01 -5.46 12.33
CA GLY A 99 -7.54 -6.20 13.50
C GLY A 99 -6.55 -7.32 13.21
N MET A 100 -6.29 -7.62 11.95
CA MET A 100 -5.34 -8.67 11.56
C MET A 100 -3.91 -8.12 11.53
N LEU A 101 -3.04 -8.67 12.37
CA LEU A 101 -1.62 -8.34 12.33
C LEU A 101 -1.02 -8.92 11.05
N HIS A 102 -0.35 -8.08 10.29
CA HIS A 102 0.17 -8.47 8.98
C HIS A 102 1.43 -7.69 8.62
N ARG A 103 2.13 -8.16 7.59
CA ARG A 103 3.33 -7.53 7.08
C ARG A 103 3.43 -7.73 5.57
N PRO A 104 3.43 -6.65 4.78
CA PRO A 104 3.78 -6.76 3.36
C PRO A 104 5.28 -7.01 3.18
N VAL A 105 5.61 -7.88 2.25
CA VAL A 105 6.98 -8.15 1.84
C VAL A 105 7.05 -8.04 0.33
N ALA A 106 7.84 -7.10 -0.16
CA ALA A 106 8.07 -6.95 -1.60
C ALA A 106 9.20 -7.89 -2.00
N LEU A 107 8.86 -8.94 -2.73
CA LEU A 107 9.84 -9.96 -3.14
C LEU A 107 10.74 -9.47 -4.27
N GLU A 108 10.33 -8.41 -4.94
CA GLU A 108 11.05 -7.71 -6.00
C GLU A 108 10.47 -6.29 -6.07
N PRO A 109 11.02 -5.37 -6.89
CA PRO A 109 10.38 -4.06 -7.04
C PRO A 109 8.91 -4.22 -7.43
N THR A 110 8.02 -3.60 -6.67
CA THR A 110 6.58 -3.85 -6.75
C THR A 110 5.81 -2.54 -6.67
N GLN A 111 4.78 -2.40 -7.50
CA GLN A 111 3.85 -1.29 -7.44
C GLN A 111 2.46 -1.83 -7.15
N VAL A 112 1.78 -1.20 -6.20
CA VAL A 112 0.46 -1.62 -5.76
C VAL A 112 -0.50 -0.44 -5.69
N LEU A 113 -1.78 -0.73 -5.91
CA LEU A 113 -2.85 0.19 -5.51
C LEU A 113 -3.47 -0.35 -4.23
N MET A 114 -3.72 0.54 -3.29
CA MET A 114 -4.33 0.22 -2.02
C MET A 114 -5.59 1.03 -1.84
N ILE A 115 -6.62 0.41 -1.30
CA ILE A 115 -7.88 1.08 -0.97
C ILE A 115 -8.03 1.04 0.54
N GLU A 116 -8.22 2.22 1.15
CA GLU A 116 -8.32 2.37 2.60
C GLU A 116 -9.32 3.45 2.94
N GLU A 117 -9.96 3.34 4.10
CA GLU A 117 -10.84 4.40 4.57
C GLU A 117 -10.03 5.64 4.97
N SER A 118 -10.62 6.82 4.77
CA SER A 118 -10.02 8.08 5.20
C SER A 118 -9.75 8.06 6.71
N GLY A 119 -8.60 8.60 7.12
CA GLY A 119 -8.19 8.61 8.52
C GLY A 119 -7.34 7.42 8.92
N VAL A 120 -7.05 6.49 8.00
CA VAL A 120 -6.17 5.36 8.29
C VAL A 120 -4.75 5.82 8.64
N ALA A 121 -4.14 5.15 9.62
CA ALA A 121 -2.71 5.30 9.89
C ALA A 121 -1.97 4.21 9.09
N VAL A 122 -1.32 4.58 8.00
CA VAL A 122 -0.72 3.63 7.05
C VAL A 122 0.28 2.69 7.71
N THR A 123 1.00 3.17 8.73
CA THR A 123 1.97 2.37 9.48
C THR A 123 1.33 1.49 10.56
N GLY A 124 0.02 1.55 10.72
CA GLY A 124 -0.73 0.81 11.74
C GLY A 124 -1.07 1.64 12.96
N ASP A 125 -2.06 1.20 13.71
CA ASP A 125 -2.55 1.87 14.93
C ASP A 125 -2.84 0.91 16.10
#